data_d51d1af765e0e7cf70dfbbf3b4aab277
#
_entry.id   d51d1af765e0e7cf70dfbbf3b4aab277
#
_cell.length_a   1.000
_cell.length_b   1.000
_cell.length_c   1.000
_cell.angle_alpha   90.00
_cell.angle_beta   90.00
_cell.angle_gamma   90.00
#
_symmetry.space_group_name_H-M   'P 1'
#
loop_
_entity.id
_entity.type
_entity.pdbx_description
1 polymer ?
#
loop_
_entity_poly.entity_id
_entity_poly.type
_entity_poly.pdbx_seq_one_letter_code
_entity_poly.pdbx_strand_id
1 'polypeptide(L)'
;MDDHLPTTDESSVRPRIRVMQLILSCILAGLVLFLIVALVVQRTGHINPIDPLGLTTLAVVGAIMIAVALVAAAAVRTRLPSLLGKSESLEAALVRYFPLATLVASIAEGGGVLMGVGLLVGGSPALFLPLGGVACLVLVSMIPSLGRLEEAYRRGRRDRLEEQQWRRD
;
A
#
# COMPACT_ATOMS: atom_id res chain seq x y z
N MET A 1 20.67 36.02 -6.62
CA MET A 1 19.72 35.37 -7.56
C MET A 1 18.81 34.52 -6.69
N ASP A 2 17.77 35.18 -6.16
CA ASP A 2 16.86 34.56 -5.20
C ASP A 2 16.02 33.52 -5.93
N ASP A 3 16.33 32.22 -5.69
CA ASP A 3 15.52 31.08 -6.12
C ASP A 3 14.17 31.15 -5.38
N HIS A 4 13.26 31.96 -5.91
CA HIS A 4 11.86 31.84 -5.56
C HIS A 4 11.36 30.44 -6.03
N LEU A 5 11.66 29.42 -5.19
CA LEU A 5 10.95 28.16 -5.28
C LEU A 5 9.45 28.50 -5.19
N PRO A 6 8.64 28.12 -6.18
CA PRO A 6 7.20 28.36 -6.12
C PRO A 6 6.72 27.74 -4.80
N THR A 7 6.22 28.58 -3.92
CA THR A 7 5.58 28.15 -2.67
C THR A 7 4.48 27.19 -3.07
N THR A 8 4.75 25.91 -2.90
CA THR A 8 3.76 24.84 -3.11
C THR A 8 2.56 25.24 -2.26
N ASP A 9 1.42 25.43 -2.87
CA ASP A 9 0.20 25.82 -2.17
C ASP A 9 -0.18 24.66 -1.23
N GLU A 10 0.47 24.63 -0.04
CA GLU A 10 0.29 23.61 0.98
C GLU A 10 -1.17 23.49 1.40
N SER A 11 -1.94 24.55 1.19
CA SER A 11 -3.36 24.60 1.58
C SER A 11 -4.22 23.65 0.74
N SER A 12 -3.88 23.46 -0.53
CA SER A 12 -4.63 22.57 -1.45
C SER A 12 -4.20 21.10 -1.36
N VAL A 13 -2.94 20.83 -1.00
CA VAL A 13 -2.34 19.49 -0.95
C VAL A 13 -2.73 18.73 0.32
N ARG A 14 -2.74 19.41 1.48
CA ARG A 14 -3.04 18.81 2.79
C ARG A 14 -4.39 18.08 2.87
N PRO A 15 -5.51 18.63 2.39
CA PRO A 15 -6.80 17.95 2.47
C PRO A 15 -6.83 16.66 1.63
N ARG A 16 -6.19 16.65 0.46
CA ARG A 16 -6.12 15.45 -0.40
C ARG A 16 -5.31 14.32 0.24
N ILE A 17 -4.20 14.64 0.88
CA ILE A 17 -3.40 13.64 1.61
C ILE A 17 -4.21 13.08 2.78
N ARG A 18 -4.96 13.90 3.51
CA ARG A 18 -5.82 13.43 4.61
C ARG A 18 -6.91 12.47 4.13
N VAL A 19 -7.56 12.78 3.01
CA VAL A 19 -8.57 11.88 2.41
C VAL A 19 -7.93 10.55 2.04
N MET A 20 -6.76 10.57 1.42
CA MET A 20 -6.03 9.35 1.05
C MET A 20 -5.62 8.53 2.28
N GLN A 21 -5.11 9.19 3.33
CA GLN A 21 -4.79 8.55 4.61
C GLN A 21 -6.03 7.90 5.23
N LEU A 22 -7.16 8.60 5.22
CA LEU A 22 -8.42 8.10 5.77
C LEU A 22 -8.88 6.85 5.01
N ILE A 23 -8.88 6.87 3.68
CA ILE A 23 -9.28 5.72 2.86
C ILE A 23 -8.39 4.51 3.16
N LEU A 24 -7.07 4.66 3.10
CA LEU A 24 -6.14 3.57 3.36
C LEU A 24 -6.22 3.06 4.80
N SER A 25 -6.44 3.94 5.77
CA SER A 25 -6.64 3.56 7.17
C SER A 25 -7.94 2.80 7.39
N CYS A 26 -9.03 3.16 6.70
CA CYS A 26 -10.29 2.41 6.74
C CYS A 26 -10.14 1.01 6.16
N ILE A 27 -9.44 0.86 5.04
CA ILE A 27 -9.13 -0.44 4.42
C ILE A 27 -8.34 -1.30 5.41
N LEU A 28 -7.29 -0.74 6.00
CA LEU A 28 -6.46 -1.43 7.00
C LEU A 28 -7.28 -1.85 8.22
N ALA A 29 -8.09 -0.94 8.77
CA ALA A 29 -8.94 -1.22 9.93
C ALA A 29 -9.96 -2.32 9.63
N GLY A 30 -10.56 -2.30 8.44
CA GLY A 30 -11.47 -3.33 7.96
C GLY A 30 -10.81 -4.70 7.90
N LEU A 31 -9.62 -4.79 7.32
CA LEU A 31 -8.87 -6.04 7.23
C LEU A 31 -8.47 -6.57 8.63
N VAL A 32 -7.96 -5.70 9.49
CA VAL A 32 -7.59 -6.09 10.88
C VAL A 32 -8.81 -6.61 11.64
N LEU A 33 -9.93 -5.88 11.57
CA LEU A 33 -11.18 -6.30 12.21
C LEU A 33 -11.65 -7.64 11.67
N PHE A 34 -11.59 -7.85 10.35
CA PHE A 34 -11.96 -9.10 9.72
C PHE A 34 -11.11 -10.28 10.20
N LEU A 35 -9.77 -10.11 10.27
CA LEU A 35 -8.86 -11.14 10.79
C LEU A 35 -9.14 -11.48 12.26
N ILE A 36 -9.44 -10.46 13.09
CA ILE A 36 -9.81 -10.66 14.50
C ILE A 36 -11.11 -11.48 14.60
N VAL A 37 -12.14 -11.08 13.84
CA VAL A 37 -13.43 -11.80 13.83
C VAL A 37 -13.22 -13.23 13.34
N ALA A 38 -12.47 -13.45 12.27
CA ALA A 38 -12.17 -14.78 11.75
C ALA A 38 -11.48 -15.65 12.82
N LEU A 39 -10.52 -15.10 13.56
CA LEU A 39 -9.83 -15.80 14.64
C LEU A 39 -10.76 -16.14 15.81
N VAL A 40 -11.63 -15.22 16.20
CA VAL A 40 -12.62 -15.43 17.28
C VAL A 40 -13.59 -16.53 16.89
N VAL A 41 -14.16 -16.45 15.68
CA VAL A 41 -15.10 -17.46 15.15
C VAL A 41 -14.43 -18.83 15.09
N GLN A 42 -13.19 -18.91 14.63
CA GLN A 42 -12.44 -20.16 14.60
C GLN A 42 -12.28 -20.78 16.01
N ARG A 43 -12.03 -19.95 17.03
CA ARG A 43 -11.88 -20.44 18.42
C ARG A 43 -13.17 -20.91 19.05
N THR A 44 -14.33 -20.47 18.58
CA THR A 44 -15.64 -20.92 19.10
C THR A 44 -16.05 -22.33 18.65
N GLY A 45 -15.29 -22.95 17.75
CA GLY A 45 -15.40 -24.38 17.41
C GLY A 45 -16.60 -24.78 16.55
N HIS A 46 -17.30 -23.81 15.94
CA HIS A 46 -18.50 -24.09 15.13
C HIS A 46 -18.22 -24.22 13.62
N ILE A 47 -16.97 -24.53 13.25
CA ILE A 47 -16.55 -24.53 11.85
C ILE A 47 -16.44 -25.98 11.36
N ASN A 48 -17.14 -26.28 10.28
CA ASN A 48 -16.88 -27.48 9.49
C ASN A 48 -15.66 -27.21 8.61
N PRO A 49 -14.54 -27.93 8.81
CA PRO A 49 -13.36 -27.75 8.00
C PRO A 49 -13.67 -28.11 6.54
N ILE A 50 -13.23 -27.22 5.63
CA ILE A 50 -13.24 -27.48 4.18
C ILE A 50 -12.17 -28.54 3.85
N ASP A 51 -12.34 -29.19 2.69
CA ASP A 51 -11.37 -30.07 2.09
C ASP A 51 -9.94 -29.47 2.10
N PRO A 52 -8.91 -30.26 2.46
CA PRO A 52 -7.52 -29.82 2.50
C PRO A 52 -7.03 -29.16 1.20
N LEU A 53 -7.55 -29.59 0.05
CA LEU A 53 -7.22 -29.00 -1.25
C LEU A 53 -7.72 -27.55 -1.34
N GLY A 54 -8.94 -27.28 -0.88
CA GLY A 54 -9.51 -25.94 -0.84
C GLY A 54 -8.70 -24.99 0.07
N LEU A 55 -8.29 -25.45 1.25
CA LEU A 55 -7.44 -24.69 2.17
C LEU A 55 -6.07 -24.36 1.55
N THR A 56 -5.45 -25.35 0.89
CA THR A 56 -4.17 -25.15 0.21
C THR A 56 -4.30 -24.13 -0.90
N THR A 57 -5.37 -24.20 -1.69
CA THR A 57 -5.64 -23.24 -2.78
C THR A 57 -5.79 -21.82 -2.23
N LEU A 58 -6.57 -21.63 -1.16
CA LEU A 58 -6.73 -20.31 -0.51
C LEU A 58 -5.38 -19.75 -0.01
N ALA A 59 -4.57 -20.61 0.65
CA ALA A 59 -3.27 -20.22 1.16
C ALA A 59 -2.32 -19.79 0.02
N VAL A 60 -2.25 -20.58 -1.06
CA VAL A 60 -1.37 -20.31 -2.20
C VAL A 60 -1.79 -19.04 -2.94
N VAL A 61 -3.07 -18.91 -3.29
CA VAL A 61 -3.57 -17.74 -4.01
C VAL A 61 -3.38 -16.47 -3.18
N GLY A 62 -3.75 -16.51 -1.91
CA GLY A 62 -3.56 -15.35 -1.03
C GLY A 62 -2.08 -15.00 -0.81
N ALA A 63 -1.21 -15.99 -0.66
CA ALA A 63 0.24 -15.76 -0.54
C ALA A 63 0.81 -15.14 -1.83
N ILE A 64 0.38 -15.59 -3.00
CA ILE A 64 0.78 -14.98 -4.29
C ILE A 64 0.32 -13.52 -4.36
N MET A 65 -0.93 -13.22 -4.01
CA MET A 65 -1.44 -11.84 -4.00
C MET A 65 -0.63 -10.95 -3.06
N ILE A 66 -0.31 -11.43 -1.85
CA ILE A 66 0.49 -10.68 -0.88
C ILE A 66 1.93 -10.46 -1.41
N ALA A 67 2.53 -11.48 -2.03
CA ALA A 67 3.85 -11.37 -2.64
C ALA A 67 3.86 -10.35 -3.80
N VAL A 68 2.85 -10.38 -4.68
CA VAL A 68 2.68 -9.39 -5.76
C VAL A 68 2.51 -7.99 -5.18
N ALA A 69 1.69 -7.81 -4.15
CA ALA A 69 1.50 -6.53 -3.48
C ALA A 69 2.81 -6.03 -2.85
N LEU A 70 3.60 -6.90 -2.23
CA LEU A 70 4.90 -6.55 -1.63
C LEU A 70 5.90 -6.08 -2.69
N VAL A 71 6.01 -6.81 -3.81
CA VAL A 71 6.88 -6.43 -4.93
C VAL A 71 6.42 -5.11 -5.55
N ALA A 72 5.12 -4.95 -5.77
CA ALA A 72 4.55 -3.71 -6.29
C ALA A 72 4.79 -2.53 -5.35
N ALA A 73 4.62 -2.71 -4.04
CA ALA A 73 4.91 -1.71 -3.02
C ALA A 73 6.38 -1.28 -3.04
N ALA A 74 7.30 -2.24 -3.15
CA ALA A 74 8.73 -1.97 -3.28
C ALA A 74 9.04 -1.21 -4.58
N ALA A 75 8.46 -1.63 -5.72
CA ALA A 75 8.62 -0.96 -7.00
C ALA A 75 8.07 0.48 -7.00
N VAL A 76 6.91 0.72 -6.38
CA VAL A 76 6.36 2.07 -6.21
C VAL A 76 7.31 2.93 -5.38
N ARG A 77 7.84 2.41 -4.27
CA ARG A 77 8.76 3.15 -3.40
C ARG A 77 10.06 3.52 -4.09
N THR A 78 10.68 2.60 -4.82
CA THR A 78 11.96 2.84 -5.52
C THR A 78 11.80 3.80 -6.68
N ARG A 79 10.64 3.78 -7.37
CA ARG A 79 10.36 4.67 -8.50
C ARG A 79 9.67 5.97 -8.11
N LEU A 80 9.31 6.14 -6.84
CA LEU A 80 8.59 7.30 -6.35
C LEU A 80 9.28 8.63 -6.70
N PRO A 81 10.60 8.83 -6.48
CA PRO A 81 11.27 10.08 -6.84
C PRO A 81 11.18 10.40 -8.33
N SER A 82 11.41 9.40 -9.19
CA SER A 82 11.36 9.58 -10.64
C SER A 82 9.94 9.84 -11.16
N LEU A 83 8.91 9.25 -10.53
CA LEU A 83 7.51 9.49 -10.88
C LEU A 83 7.05 10.88 -10.45
N LEU A 84 7.39 11.30 -9.23
CA LEU A 84 7.02 12.59 -8.68
C LEU A 84 7.82 13.73 -9.34
N GLY A 85 9.11 13.55 -9.61
CA GLY A 85 9.96 14.53 -10.26
C GLY A 85 9.55 14.88 -11.70
N LYS A 86 8.77 14.02 -12.37
CA LYS A 86 8.20 14.27 -13.71
C LYS A 86 6.97 15.18 -13.68
N SER A 87 6.44 15.49 -12.53
CA SER A 87 5.23 16.31 -12.40
C SER A 87 5.59 17.77 -12.22
N GLU A 88 4.79 18.67 -12.79
CA GLU A 88 5.00 20.11 -12.71
C GLU A 88 4.74 20.66 -11.30
N SER A 89 3.84 19.99 -10.55
CA SER A 89 3.48 20.34 -9.18
C SER A 89 3.35 19.10 -8.31
N LEU A 90 3.45 19.30 -6.98
CA LEU A 90 3.21 18.23 -6.00
C LEU A 90 1.78 17.70 -6.09
N GLU A 91 0.82 18.54 -6.43
CA GLU A 91 -0.58 18.17 -6.64
C GLU A 91 -0.75 17.19 -7.82
N ALA A 92 -0.15 17.50 -8.97
CA ALA A 92 -0.14 16.62 -10.14
C ALA A 92 0.58 15.28 -9.84
N ALA A 93 1.61 15.33 -9.00
CA ALA A 93 2.32 14.14 -8.54
C ALA A 93 1.42 13.23 -7.68
N LEU A 94 0.62 13.80 -6.77
CA LEU A 94 -0.33 13.07 -5.93
C LEU A 94 -1.42 12.39 -6.75
N VAL A 95 -1.95 13.05 -7.78
CA VAL A 95 -2.96 12.47 -8.70
C VAL A 95 -2.43 11.21 -9.39
N ARG A 96 -1.13 11.16 -9.67
CA ARG A 96 -0.49 9.97 -10.27
C ARG A 96 -0.17 8.89 -9.23
N TYR A 97 0.19 9.28 -8.03
CA TYR A 97 0.54 8.34 -6.95
C TYR A 97 -0.68 7.62 -6.40
N PHE A 98 -1.81 8.31 -6.23
CA PHE A 98 -3.01 7.77 -5.59
C PHE A 98 -3.55 6.49 -6.23
N PRO A 99 -3.74 6.40 -7.57
CA PRO A 99 -4.22 5.16 -8.20
C PRO A 99 -3.27 3.97 -7.97
N LEU A 100 -1.95 4.22 -8.03
CA LEU A 100 -0.95 3.18 -7.81
C LEU A 100 -0.98 2.67 -6.37
N ALA A 101 -1.04 3.58 -5.39
CA ALA A 101 -1.12 3.21 -3.98
C ALA A 101 -2.41 2.44 -3.67
N THR A 102 -3.54 2.88 -4.24
CA THR A 102 -4.83 2.21 -4.08
C THR A 102 -4.82 0.83 -4.72
N LEU A 103 -4.26 0.68 -5.91
CA LEU A 103 -4.15 -0.63 -6.58
C LEU A 103 -3.33 -1.62 -5.73
N VAL A 104 -2.16 -1.19 -5.25
CA VAL A 104 -1.32 -2.04 -4.38
C VAL A 104 -2.05 -2.40 -3.09
N ALA A 105 -2.75 -1.43 -2.48
CA ALA A 105 -3.54 -1.64 -1.28
C ALA A 105 -4.67 -2.65 -1.52
N SER A 106 -5.39 -2.55 -2.63
CA SER A 106 -6.49 -3.49 -2.97
C SER A 106 -5.99 -4.92 -3.20
N ILE A 107 -4.82 -5.09 -3.83
CA ILE A 107 -4.22 -6.42 -3.99
C ILE A 107 -3.80 -6.99 -2.62
N ALA A 108 -3.19 -6.18 -1.76
CA ALA A 108 -2.80 -6.60 -0.41
C ALA A 108 -4.02 -6.95 0.46
N GLU A 109 -5.08 -6.13 0.40
CA GLU A 109 -6.35 -6.38 1.08
C GLU A 109 -6.99 -7.69 0.62
N GLY A 110 -7.09 -7.89 -0.70
CA GLY A 110 -7.63 -9.14 -1.27
C GLY A 110 -6.87 -10.37 -0.79
N GLY A 111 -5.52 -10.32 -0.78
CA GLY A 111 -4.69 -11.38 -0.21
C GLY A 111 -4.95 -11.59 1.28
N GLY A 112 -5.05 -10.52 2.06
CA GLY A 112 -5.36 -10.56 3.50
C GLY A 112 -6.75 -11.10 3.80
N VAL A 113 -7.76 -10.76 2.99
CA VAL A 113 -9.12 -11.31 3.10
C VAL A 113 -9.13 -12.81 2.84
N LEU A 114 -8.37 -13.30 1.84
CA LEU A 114 -8.23 -14.75 1.61
C LEU A 114 -7.60 -15.47 2.81
N MET A 115 -6.66 -14.84 3.50
CA MET A 115 -6.10 -15.38 4.74
C MET A 115 -7.16 -15.45 5.85
N GLY A 116 -7.99 -14.41 6.01
CA GLY A 116 -9.12 -14.41 6.95
C GLY A 116 -10.17 -15.47 6.62
N VAL A 117 -10.51 -15.64 5.34
CA VAL A 117 -11.40 -16.72 4.89
C VAL A 117 -10.79 -18.08 5.21
N GLY A 118 -9.47 -18.26 4.95
CA GLY A 118 -8.78 -19.50 5.31
C GLY A 118 -8.89 -19.85 6.80
N LEU A 119 -8.81 -18.83 7.69
CA LEU A 119 -9.07 -19.01 9.12
C LEU A 119 -10.51 -19.42 9.39
N LEU A 120 -11.49 -18.76 8.76
CA LEU A 120 -12.92 -19.06 8.94
C LEU A 120 -13.30 -20.48 8.52
N VAL A 121 -12.59 -21.08 7.57
CA VAL A 121 -12.88 -22.44 7.08
C VAL A 121 -11.99 -23.52 7.72
N GLY A 122 -11.37 -23.22 8.86
CA GLY A 122 -10.60 -24.18 9.65
C GLY A 122 -9.11 -24.28 9.34
N GLY A 123 -8.56 -23.30 8.62
CA GLY A 123 -7.13 -23.24 8.33
C GLY A 123 -6.28 -22.97 9.58
N SER A 124 -5.04 -23.44 9.58
CA SER A 124 -4.11 -23.28 10.72
C SER A 124 -3.80 -21.79 11.00
N PRO A 125 -4.07 -21.27 12.22
CA PRO A 125 -3.71 -19.90 12.58
C PRO A 125 -2.22 -19.60 12.42
N ALA A 126 -1.36 -20.61 12.64
CA ALA A 126 0.09 -20.46 12.52
C ALA A 126 0.54 -20.12 11.08
N LEU A 127 -0.25 -20.50 10.07
CA LEU A 127 0.02 -20.18 8.66
C LEU A 127 -0.69 -18.88 8.22
N PHE A 128 -1.98 -18.77 8.50
CA PHE A 128 -2.82 -17.70 7.92
C PHE A 128 -2.65 -16.35 8.61
N LEU A 129 -2.41 -16.31 9.93
CA LEU A 129 -2.22 -15.05 10.66
C LEU A 129 -0.93 -14.31 10.29
N PRO A 130 0.25 -14.95 10.19
CA PRO A 130 1.44 -14.25 9.75
C PRO A 130 1.31 -13.67 8.33
N LEU A 131 0.70 -14.41 7.40
CA LEU A 131 0.47 -13.93 6.04
C LEU A 131 -0.52 -12.75 6.03
N GLY A 132 -1.62 -12.83 6.78
CA GLY A 132 -2.53 -11.70 6.96
C GLY A 132 -1.84 -10.48 7.59
N GLY A 133 -0.93 -10.71 8.55
CA GLY A 133 -0.09 -9.68 9.14
C GLY A 133 0.82 -9.00 8.13
N VAL A 134 1.43 -9.77 7.21
CA VAL A 134 2.24 -9.19 6.11
C VAL A 134 1.37 -8.32 5.21
N ALA A 135 0.14 -8.73 4.88
CA ALA A 135 -0.78 -7.90 4.11
C ALA A 135 -1.06 -6.56 4.83
N CYS A 136 -1.30 -6.57 6.15
CA CYS A 136 -1.47 -5.36 6.95
C CYS A 136 -0.21 -4.47 6.91
N LEU A 137 0.99 -5.04 6.99
CA LEU A 137 2.25 -4.29 6.89
C LEU A 137 2.42 -3.63 5.52
N VAL A 138 2.03 -4.30 4.44
CA VAL A 138 2.03 -3.71 3.09
C VAL A 138 1.07 -2.52 3.05
N LEU A 139 -0.15 -2.64 3.60
CA LEU A 139 -1.12 -1.55 3.67
C LEU A 139 -0.59 -0.35 4.46
N VAL A 140 -0.05 -0.58 5.66
CA VAL A 140 0.59 0.49 6.47
C VAL A 140 1.69 1.19 5.69
N SER A 141 2.45 0.42 4.91
CA SER A 141 3.56 0.94 4.11
C SER A 141 3.13 1.87 2.99
N MET A 142 1.89 1.76 2.53
CA MET A 142 1.30 2.57 1.45
C MET A 142 0.65 3.86 1.98
N ILE A 143 0.44 4.00 3.29
CA ILE A 143 -0.10 5.24 3.87
C ILE A 143 0.89 6.38 3.64
N PRO A 144 0.51 7.41 2.88
CA PRO A 144 1.41 8.50 2.55
C PRO A 144 1.64 9.39 3.78
N SER A 145 2.90 9.82 3.98
CA SER A 145 3.20 10.94 4.88
C SER A 145 3.64 12.15 4.05
N LEU A 146 3.19 13.34 4.44
CA LEU A 146 3.52 14.59 3.74
C LEU A 146 5.03 14.73 3.55
N GLY A 147 5.81 14.55 4.63
CA GLY A 147 7.26 14.71 4.58
C GLY A 147 7.96 13.75 3.61
N ARG A 148 7.52 12.48 3.54
CA ARG A 148 8.10 11.52 2.58
C ARG A 148 7.79 11.90 1.13
N LEU A 149 6.58 12.38 0.86
CA LEU A 149 6.17 12.79 -0.48
C LEU A 149 6.92 14.04 -0.94
N GLU A 150 7.06 15.03 -0.06
CA GLU A 150 7.86 16.24 -0.35
C GLU A 150 9.33 15.91 -0.60
N GLU A 151 9.91 15.09 0.26
CA GLU A 151 11.31 14.69 0.10
C GLU A 151 11.54 13.92 -1.21
N ALA A 152 10.65 12.98 -1.55
CA ALA A 152 10.71 12.25 -2.80
C ALA A 152 10.54 13.19 -4.02
N TYR A 153 9.63 14.16 -3.95
CA TYR A 153 9.43 15.16 -4.98
C TYR A 153 10.67 16.05 -5.18
N ARG A 154 11.24 16.55 -4.07
CA ARG A 154 12.47 17.38 -4.10
C ARG A 154 13.66 16.62 -4.67
N ARG A 155 13.85 15.34 -4.30
CA ARG A 155 14.91 14.48 -4.85
C ARG A 155 14.72 14.29 -6.35
N GLY A 156 13.54 13.86 -6.80
CA GLY A 156 13.28 13.62 -8.21
C GLY A 156 13.40 14.87 -9.08
N ARG A 157 13.16 16.07 -8.52
CA ARG A 157 13.36 17.34 -9.22
C ARG A 157 14.84 17.71 -9.36
N ARG A 158 15.66 17.45 -8.33
CA ARG A 158 17.11 17.64 -8.39
C ARG A 158 17.75 16.75 -9.46
N ASP A 159 17.44 15.45 -9.43
CA ASP A 159 17.96 14.48 -10.40
C ASP A 159 17.66 14.92 -11.84
N ARG A 160 16.48 15.48 -12.08
CA ARG A 160 16.10 16.02 -13.40
C ARG A 160 16.92 17.24 -13.82
N LEU A 161 17.16 18.15 -12.91
CA LEU A 161 17.94 19.37 -13.20
C LEU A 161 19.39 19.01 -13.54
N GLU A 162 19.97 18.07 -12.81
CA GLU A 162 21.30 17.51 -13.09
C GLU A 162 21.35 16.83 -14.46
N GLU A 163 20.35 15.98 -14.78
CA GLU A 163 20.28 15.33 -16.10
C GLU A 163 20.15 16.33 -17.26
N GLN A 164 19.43 17.44 -17.05
CA GLN A 164 19.30 18.50 -18.05
C GLN A 164 20.59 19.30 -18.26
N GLN A 165 21.38 19.50 -17.19
CA GLN A 165 22.70 20.13 -17.29
C GLN A 165 23.66 19.28 -18.12
N TRP A 166 23.75 17.98 -17.80
CA TRP A 166 24.60 17.03 -18.54
C TRP A 166 24.28 16.90 -20.04
N ARG A 167 23.05 17.18 -20.44
CA ARG A 167 22.68 17.17 -21.87
C ARG A 167 22.99 18.46 -22.62
N ARG A 168 23.35 19.51 -21.91
CA ARG A 168 23.69 20.83 -22.52
C ARG A 168 25.18 21.03 -22.69
N ASP A 169 25.98 20.30 -21.93
CA ASP A 169 27.43 20.24 -22.03
C ASP A 169 27.85 19.13 -23.04
#